data_0c5efd5a49344127ac751eb2278bdd02
#
_entry.id   0c5efd5a49344127ac751eb2278bdd02
#
_cell.length_a   1.000
_cell.length_b   1.000
_cell.length_c   1.000
_cell.angle_alpha   90.00
_cell.angle_beta   90.00
_cell.angle_gamma   90.00
#
_symmetry.space_group_name_H-M   'P 1'
#
loop_
_entity.id
_entity.type
_entity.pdbx_description
1 polymer ?
#
loop_
_entity_poly.entity_id
_entity_poly.type
_entity_poly.pdbx_seq_one_letter_code
_entity_poly.pdbx_strand_id
1 'polypeptide(L)'
;METDLRRAVRELTERLHQLAALELNALWLLCDKLPLGAEPGRRDIFSVLLRRSSDLVEFDLPPAGGRIAHAYFLSSMTDTQVLNQGIVGGISPHHPAGAVAELHAPPTYGDAIRDVLSGCVLLLVEGIPGGLAVAARGYPKRGLQPPVLETVVRGPHEAFNEDLQTNISLLRRRLRDPRLVFEPLTLGRFSRTEVRLGYVEGLADPRIVSEARRRLAAMATTAAVDSNYIEESITDDPYTIFPQIDFTERPDVVVVGLTEGRFTILVDGANDALIAPVTFWSFMQAADDYYQNYYAGTFLRLLRYAFLTIALTMPALYIALTTFHQQMIPTSLLLSLMRNNVGVPFPALVEALIMEITLEILREAGLHLPQKLGTSLSVVGALVIGEAVVSSGLVSWPVVAVVAITAIANFAIPRWTMALAIRFLRFGEMLAAAMFGLPGILVVTTAIVVHLVDLRSFGVPYLFPVAPLDPARLQDTFARMPHWTPQRRPRLLAPAWRGRSGRRARKPEPTGAPGSNPRSTWRARA
;
A
#
# COMPACT_ATOMS: atom_id res chain seq x y z
N MET A 1 -19.86 32.06 -22.76
CA MET A 1 -19.46 30.89 -21.95
C MET A 1 -18.29 30.13 -22.59
N GLU A 2 -18.39 29.69 -23.87
CA GLU A 2 -17.29 28.97 -24.56
C GLU A 2 -16.08 29.87 -24.83
N THR A 3 -16.29 31.12 -25.24
CA THR A 3 -15.27 32.17 -25.44
C THR A 3 -14.57 32.55 -24.13
N ASP A 4 -15.29 32.61 -23.03
CA ASP A 4 -14.72 32.92 -21.70
C ASP A 4 -13.90 31.78 -21.17
N LEU A 5 -14.35 30.54 -21.43
CA LEU A 5 -13.61 29.32 -21.05
C LEU A 5 -12.28 29.21 -21.83
N ARG A 6 -12.29 29.51 -23.12
CA ARG A 6 -11.10 29.55 -23.98
C ARG A 6 -10.11 30.62 -23.56
N ARG A 7 -10.61 31.79 -23.12
CA ARG A 7 -9.79 32.88 -22.61
C ARG A 7 -9.13 32.49 -21.27
N ALA A 8 -9.90 31.90 -20.36
CA ALA A 8 -9.38 31.41 -19.07
C ALA A 8 -8.32 30.32 -19.25
N VAL A 9 -8.51 29.39 -20.20
CA VAL A 9 -7.50 28.37 -20.53
C VAL A 9 -6.24 29.02 -21.10
N ARG A 10 -6.35 30.01 -21.98
CA ARG A 10 -5.19 30.73 -22.54
C ARG A 10 -4.43 31.49 -21.44
N GLU A 11 -5.11 32.22 -20.57
CA GLU A 11 -4.49 32.92 -19.43
C GLU A 11 -3.81 31.95 -18.44
N LEU A 12 -4.43 30.78 -18.19
CA LEU A 12 -3.84 29.70 -17.41
C LEU A 12 -2.64 29.08 -18.12
N THR A 13 -2.70 28.89 -19.43
CA THR A 13 -1.59 28.31 -20.23
C THR A 13 -0.36 29.23 -20.22
N GLU A 14 -0.55 30.55 -20.26
CA GLU A 14 0.55 31.51 -20.16
C GLU A 14 1.24 31.54 -18.78
N ARG A 15 0.54 31.13 -17.71
CA ARG A 15 1.09 31.01 -16.34
C ARG A 15 1.54 29.62 -15.96
N LEU A 16 1.50 28.67 -16.85
CA LEU A 16 1.62 27.22 -16.62
C LEU A 16 2.92 26.77 -15.93
N HIS A 17 4.02 27.51 -16.09
CA HIS A 17 5.30 27.16 -15.46
C HIS A 17 5.38 27.51 -13.97
N GLN A 18 4.38 28.23 -13.42
CA GLN A 18 4.33 28.70 -12.03
C GLN A 18 3.13 28.18 -11.23
N LEU A 19 2.29 27.32 -11.83
CA LEU A 19 1.05 26.86 -11.21
C LEU A 19 1.30 25.97 -9.99
N ALA A 20 0.68 26.31 -8.88
CA ALA A 20 0.59 25.46 -7.71
C ALA A 20 -0.39 24.29 -7.96
N ALA A 21 -0.29 23.21 -7.16
CA ALA A 21 -1.11 22.00 -7.31
C ALA A 21 -2.64 22.25 -7.32
N LEU A 22 -3.10 23.32 -6.68
CA LEU A 22 -4.50 23.75 -6.67
C LEU A 22 -4.99 24.26 -8.04
N GLU A 23 -4.12 24.93 -8.78
CA GLU A 23 -4.42 25.47 -10.11
C GLU A 23 -4.42 24.36 -11.16
N LEU A 24 -3.58 23.34 -11.02
CA LEU A 24 -3.60 22.13 -11.85
C LEU A 24 -4.92 21.35 -11.71
N ASN A 25 -5.48 21.27 -10.50
CA ASN A 25 -6.81 20.67 -10.30
C ASN A 25 -7.92 21.48 -11.00
N ALA A 26 -7.83 22.81 -10.95
CA ALA A 26 -8.78 23.68 -11.65
C ALA A 26 -8.65 23.52 -13.17
N LEU A 27 -7.41 23.47 -13.69
CA LEU A 27 -7.13 23.22 -15.09
C LEU A 27 -7.68 21.86 -15.55
N TRP A 28 -7.48 20.80 -14.78
CA TRP A 28 -8.03 19.48 -15.08
C TRP A 28 -9.56 19.48 -15.18
N LEU A 29 -10.25 20.11 -14.21
CA LEU A 29 -11.71 20.22 -14.21
C LEU A 29 -12.24 21.07 -15.40
N LEU A 30 -11.47 22.04 -15.88
CA LEU A 30 -11.78 22.83 -17.07
C LEU A 30 -11.57 22.00 -18.34
N CYS A 31 -10.47 21.26 -18.44
CA CYS A 31 -10.15 20.39 -19.57
C CYS A 31 -11.18 19.27 -19.76
N ASP A 32 -11.82 18.80 -18.69
CA ASP A 32 -12.87 17.77 -18.75
C ASP A 32 -14.09 18.21 -19.58
N LYS A 33 -14.32 19.52 -19.71
CA LYS A 33 -15.47 20.10 -20.42
C LYS A 33 -15.08 20.85 -21.70
N LEU A 34 -13.79 21.09 -21.92
CA LEU A 34 -13.35 21.87 -23.06
C LEU A 34 -13.27 20.97 -24.32
N PRO A 35 -13.94 21.33 -25.43
CA PRO A 35 -13.83 20.57 -26.67
C PRO A 35 -12.41 20.65 -27.23
N LEU A 36 -11.93 19.55 -27.82
CA LEU A 36 -10.61 19.47 -28.41
C LEU A 36 -10.59 20.24 -29.74
N GLY A 37 -10.16 21.51 -29.69
CA GLY A 37 -10.14 22.43 -30.85
C GLY A 37 -8.80 22.42 -31.59
N ALA A 38 -8.68 23.24 -32.65
CA ALA A 38 -7.45 23.45 -33.43
C ALA A 38 -6.60 24.64 -32.90
N GLU A 39 -6.71 24.97 -31.64
CA GLU A 39 -6.12 26.20 -31.08
C GLU A 39 -4.58 26.14 -30.96
N PRO A 40 -3.89 27.27 -31.21
CA PRO A 40 -2.48 27.38 -30.84
C PRO A 40 -2.35 27.28 -29.30
N GLY A 41 -1.38 26.46 -28.84
CA GLY A 41 -1.21 26.16 -27.39
C GLY A 41 -1.84 24.85 -26.90
N ARG A 42 -2.53 24.13 -27.77
CA ARG A 42 -3.07 22.79 -27.49
C ARG A 42 -1.97 21.81 -27.02
N ARG A 43 -0.79 21.87 -27.60
CA ARG A 43 0.41 21.12 -27.22
C ARG A 43 0.80 21.41 -25.77
N ASP A 44 0.77 22.68 -25.36
CA ASP A 44 1.20 23.10 -24.03
C ASP A 44 0.28 22.55 -22.94
N ILE A 45 -1.01 22.39 -23.20
CA ILE A 45 -1.96 21.81 -22.24
C ILE A 45 -1.62 20.35 -21.94
N PHE A 46 -1.36 19.54 -22.97
CA PHE A 46 -1.00 18.14 -22.79
C PHE A 46 0.37 18.00 -22.14
N SER A 47 1.36 18.77 -22.59
CA SER A 47 2.69 18.76 -22.02
C SER A 47 2.69 19.17 -20.56
N VAL A 48 1.84 20.10 -20.13
CA VAL A 48 1.77 20.56 -18.74
C VAL A 48 1.04 19.60 -17.84
N LEU A 49 -0.11 19.08 -18.27
CA LEU A 49 -0.91 18.16 -17.45
C LEU A 49 -0.25 16.81 -17.27
N LEU A 50 0.57 16.37 -18.24
CA LEU A 50 1.22 15.05 -18.24
C LEU A 50 2.73 15.12 -18.01
N ARG A 51 3.38 16.30 -18.19
CA ARG A 51 4.84 16.49 -18.22
C ARG A 51 5.59 16.08 -16.95
N ARG A 52 4.93 16.05 -15.81
CA ARG A 52 5.58 15.69 -14.53
C ARG A 52 5.79 14.19 -14.36
N SER A 53 5.26 13.39 -15.26
CA SER A 53 5.44 11.94 -15.21
C SER A 53 6.57 11.50 -16.12
N SER A 54 7.52 10.73 -15.58
CA SER A 54 8.70 10.25 -16.30
C SER A 54 8.39 9.24 -17.41
N ASP A 55 7.20 8.69 -17.42
CA ASP A 55 6.74 7.71 -18.40
C ASP A 55 5.96 8.33 -19.58
N LEU A 56 5.73 9.65 -19.57
CA LEU A 56 5.19 10.34 -20.72
C LEU A 56 6.24 10.48 -21.83
N VAL A 57 5.90 10.02 -23.03
CA VAL A 57 6.69 10.20 -24.24
C VAL A 57 5.94 11.11 -25.20
N GLU A 58 6.63 12.12 -25.66
CA GLU A 58 6.19 13.04 -26.71
C GLU A 58 7.17 12.94 -27.88
N PHE A 59 6.67 12.73 -29.09
CA PHE A 59 7.50 12.77 -30.28
C PHE A 59 6.73 13.31 -31.49
N ASP A 60 7.48 13.89 -32.42
CA ASP A 60 6.94 14.44 -33.65
C ASP A 60 7.05 13.38 -34.76
N LEU A 61 5.93 13.10 -35.42
CA LEU A 61 5.89 12.25 -36.58
C LEU A 61 6.34 13.01 -37.83
N PRO A 62 7.02 12.35 -38.78
CA PRO A 62 7.41 12.98 -40.03
C PRO A 62 6.18 13.55 -40.76
N PRO A 63 6.32 14.72 -41.42
CA PRO A 63 5.20 15.42 -42.00
C PRO A 63 4.53 14.60 -43.10
N ALA A 64 3.28 14.18 -42.83
CA ALA A 64 2.41 13.58 -43.83
C ALA A 64 1.54 14.69 -44.45
N GLY A 65 1.71 14.94 -45.76
CA GLY A 65 1.00 16.01 -46.44
C GLY A 65 1.38 17.43 -45.99
N GLY A 66 2.62 17.64 -45.51
CA GLY A 66 3.14 18.96 -45.12
C GLY A 66 2.70 19.47 -43.76
N ARG A 67 2.10 18.62 -42.94
CA ARG A 67 1.64 18.94 -41.56
C ARG A 67 2.37 18.08 -40.55
N ILE A 68 2.78 18.66 -39.43
CA ILE A 68 3.41 17.95 -38.30
C ILE A 68 2.32 17.32 -37.44
N ALA A 69 2.51 16.06 -37.08
CA ALA A 69 1.66 15.39 -36.13
C ALA A 69 2.45 15.11 -34.83
N HIS A 70 1.88 15.51 -33.70
CA HIS A 70 2.43 15.28 -32.36
C HIS A 70 1.80 14.05 -31.74
N ALA A 71 2.61 13.11 -31.28
CA ALA A 71 2.17 11.88 -30.61
C ALA A 71 2.47 11.95 -29.11
N TYR A 72 1.45 11.61 -28.30
CA TYR A 72 1.53 11.56 -26.84
C TYR A 72 1.12 10.17 -26.36
N PHE A 73 1.94 9.53 -25.56
CA PHE A 73 1.62 8.24 -24.95
C PHE A 73 2.42 8.00 -23.67
N LEU A 74 1.97 7.04 -22.85
CA LEU A 74 2.70 6.57 -21.69
C LEU A 74 3.51 5.32 -22.05
N SER A 75 4.84 5.37 -21.92
CA SER A 75 5.73 4.24 -22.24
C SER A 75 5.42 3.00 -21.41
N SER A 76 4.96 3.18 -20.17
CA SER A 76 4.55 2.09 -19.26
C SER A 76 3.25 1.38 -19.66
N MET A 77 2.44 1.99 -20.55
CA MET A 77 1.09 1.51 -20.90
C MET A 77 0.94 1.14 -22.37
N THR A 78 1.92 1.48 -23.21
CA THR A 78 1.81 1.38 -24.66
C THR A 78 2.78 0.33 -25.22
N ASP A 79 2.30 -0.50 -26.15
CA ASP A 79 3.12 -1.45 -26.88
C ASP A 79 3.89 -0.72 -28.00
N THR A 80 5.21 -0.65 -27.83
CA THR A 80 6.10 0.00 -28.80
C THR A 80 6.16 -0.73 -30.15
N GLN A 81 5.85 -2.03 -30.19
CA GLN A 81 5.77 -2.77 -31.46
C GLN A 81 4.52 -2.37 -32.25
N VAL A 82 3.38 -2.27 -31.57
CA VAL A 82 2.13 -1.77 -32.17
C VAL A 82 2.29 -0.32 -32.63
N LEU A 83 2.98 0.49 -31.83
CA LEU A 83 3.28 1.89 -32.18
C LEU A 83 4.14 1.97 -33.46
N ASN A 84 5.23 1.23 -33.54
CA ASN A 84 6.14 1.27 -34.67
C ASN A 84 5.51 0.70 -35.93
N GLN A 85 4.80 -0.41 -35.84
CA GLN A 85 4.18 -1.07 -36.99
C GLN A 85 2.87 -0.41 -37.42
N GLY A 86 2.03 0.02 -36.47
CA GLY A 86 0.72 0.54 -36.75
C GLY A 86 0.69 2.05 -37.03
N ILE A 87 1.49 2.85 -36.34
CA ILE A 87 1.47 4.31 -36.48
C ILE A 87 2.59 4.81 -37.35
N VAL A 88 3.84 4.43 -37.08
CA VAL A 88 5.00 4.88 -37.86
C VAL A 88 5.05 4.19 -39.22
N GLY A 89 4.75 2.88 -39.28
CA GLY A 89 4.68 2.11 -40.52
C GLY A 89 3.44 2.38 -41.39
N GLY A 90 2.28 2.70 -40.76
CA GLY A 90 1.00 2.95 -41.42
C GLY A 90 0.91 4.33 -42.12
N ILE A 91 1.80 5.27 -41.80
CA ILE A 91 1.91 6.56 -42.48
C ILE A 91 2.68 6.40 -43.83
N SER A 92 3.30 5.24 -44.08
CA SER A 92 3.93 4.94 -45.35
C SER A 92 2.88 4.55 -46.40
N PRO A 93 2.89 5.18 -47.60
CA PRO A 93 1.87 4.95 -48.65
C PRO A 93 1.82 3.52 -49.20
N HIS A 94 2.69 2.63 -48.78
CA HIS A 94 2.87 1.28 -49.36
C HIS A 94 2.42 0.11 -48.47
N HIS A 95 1.83 0.37 -47.28
CA HIS A 95 1.26 -0.72 -46.46
C HIS A 95 -0.23 -0.47 -46.21
N PRO A 96 -1.12 -1.34 -46.72
CA PRO A 96 -2.52 -1.29 -46.31
C PRO A 96 -2.57 -1.61 -44.82
N ALA A 97 -3.22 -0.75 -44.05
CA ALA A 97 -3.44 -0.88 -42.63
C ALA A 97 -4.11 -2.22 -42.29
N GLY A 98 -3.30 -3.25 -42.14
CA GLY A 98 -3.71 -4.56 -41.66
C GLY A 98 -3.68 -4.54 -40.14
N ALA A 99 -4.81 -4.84 -39.49
CA ALA A 99 -5.07 -4.81 -38.08
C ALA A 99 -5.10 -3.39 -37.48
N VAL A 100 -6.12 -2.65 -37.83
CA VAL A 100 -6.45 -1.33 -37.26
C VAL A 100 -6.76 -1.51 -35.79
N ALA A 101 -5.88 -1.03 -34.93
CA ALA A 101 -6.20 -0.72 -33.55
C ALA A 101 -7.46 0.18 -33.54
N GLU A 102 -8.33 0.01 -32.53
CA GLU A 102 -9.52 0.85 -32.40
C GLU A 102 -9.13 2.32 -32.45
N LEU A 103 -9.64 3.02 -33.49
CA LEU A 103 -9.40 4.44 -33.72
C LEU A 103 -10.65 5.20 -33.28
N HIS A 104 -10.49 6.20 -32.43
CA HIS A 104 -11.59 7.10 -32.12
C HIS A 104 -11.09 8.54 -31.90
N ALA A 105 -11.99 9.49 -32.06
CA ALA A 105 -11.68 10.90 -31.87
C ALA A 105 -12.24 11.35 -30.52
N PRO A 106 -11.40 11.66 -29.54
CA PRO A 106 -11.86 12.17 -28.24
C PRO A 106 -12.50 13.56 -28.41
N PRO A 107 -13.71 13.76 -27.87
CA PRO A 107 -14.44 15.03 -28.05
C PRO A 107 -13.87 16.16 -27.17
N THR A 108 -13.29 15.85 -26.03
CA THR A 108 -12.74 16.82 -25.07
C THR A 108 -11.27 16.58 -24.76
N TYR A 109 -10.61 17.59 -24.20
CA TYR A 109 -9.25 17.43 -23.66
C TYR A 109 -9.20 16.38 -22.55
N GLY A 110 -10.23 16.33 -21.69
CA GLY A 110 -10.33 15.34 -20.62
C GLY A 110 -10.45 13.92 -21.14
N ASP A 111 -11.23 13.70 -22.23
CA ASP A 111 -11.32 12.39 -22.87
C ASP A 111 -9.99 11.99 -23.49
N ALA A 112 -9.31 12.89 -24.20
CA ALA A 112 -8.02 12.65 -24.80
C ALA A 112 -6.95 12.26 -23.75
N ILE A 113 -6.94 12.94 -22.62
CA ILE A 113 -6.03 12.59 -21.50
C ILE A 113 -6.41 11.22 -20.91
N ARG A 114 -7.69 10.92 -20.74
CA ARG A 114 -8.14 9.57 -20.26
C ARG A 114 -7.73 8.46 -21.21
N ASP A 115 -7.73 8.71 -22.50
CA ASP A 115 -7.28 7.76 -23.51
C ASP A 115 -5.78 7.50 -23.39
N VAL A 116 -4.96 8.54 -23.25
CA VAL A 116 -3.51 8.41 -22.99
C VAL A 116 -3.25 7.62 -21.70
N LEU A 117 -3.96 7.97 -20.62
CA LEU A 117 -3.86 7.25 -19.34
C LEU A 117 -4.38 5.80 -19.42
N SER A 118 -5.11 5.44 -20.46
CA SER A 118 -5.61 4.08 -20.72
C SER A 118 -4.72 3.26 -21.66
N GLY A 119 -3.58 3.82 -22.11
CA GLY A 119 -2.62 3.18 -23.01
C GLY A 119 -2.92 3.39 -24.48
N CYS A 120 -3.70 4.42 -24.83
CA CYS A 120 -3.84 4.86 -26.21
C CYS A 120 -2.72 5.86 -26.57
N VAL A 121 -2.37 5.89 -27.84
CA VAL A 121 -1.50 6.93 -28.43
C VAL A 121 -2.39 8.04 -28.95
N LEU A 122 -2.23 9.25 -28.45
CA LEU A 122 -2.96 10.42 -28.95
C LEU A 122 -2.15 11.11 -30.03
N LEU A 123 -2.74 11.27 -31.21
CA LEU A 123 -2.17 11.98 -32.34
C LEU A 123 -2.86 13.33 -32.49
N LEU A 124 -2.09 14.40 -32.45
CA LEU A 124 -2.55 15.78 -32.70
C LEU A 124 -1.90 16.30 -33.96
N VAL A 125 -2.71 16.56 -35.02
CA VAL A 125 -2.20 17.10 -36.28
C VAL A 125 -2.36 18.61 -36.29
N GLU A 126 -1.31 19.34 -36.66
CA GLU A 126 -1.36 20.81 -36.74
C GLU A 126 -2.41 21.29 -37.76
N GLY A 127 -3.20 22.28 -37.34
CA GLY A 127 -4.25 22.88 -38.19
C GLY A 127 -5.51 22.04 -38.39
N ILE A 128 -5.62 20.85 -37.77
CA ILE A 128 -6.84 20.03 -37.78
C ILE A 128 -7.47 20.06 -36.38
N PRO A 129 -8.75 20.43 -36.24
CA PRO A 129 -9.44 20.35 -34.98
C PRO A 129 -9.62 18.90 -34.55
N GLY A 130 -9.58 18.65 -33.26
CA GLY A 130 -9.67 17.32 -32.70
C GLY A 130 -8.34 16.62 -32.58
N GLY A 131 -8.37 15.37 -32.15
CA GLY A 131 -7.25 14.44 -32.04
C GLY A 131 -7.69 13.06 -32.44
N LEU A 132 -6.76 12.17 -32.68
CA LEU A 132 -7.00 10.77 -32.99
C LEU A 132 -6.36 9.92 -31.90
N ALA A 133 -7.15 9.16 -31.17
CA ALA A 133 -6.67 8.19 -30.20
C ALA A 133 -6.58 6.80 -30.86
N VAL A 134 -5.40 6.22 -30.79
CA VAL A 134 -5.07 4.90 -31.34
C VAL A 134 -4.85 3.93 -30.19
N ALA A 135 -5.63 2.87 -30.08
CA ALA A 135 -5.45 1.87 -29.04
C ALA A 135 -4.17 1.05 -29.31
N ALA A 136 -3.14 1.31 -28.52
CA ALA A 136 -1.86 0.60 -28.57
C ALA A 136 -1.48 0.04 -27.20
N ARG A 137 -2.46 -0.56 -26.51
CA ARG A 137 -2.30 -1.05 -25.13
C ARG A 137 -1.32 -2.20 -25.06
N GLY A 138 -0.21 -2.02 -24.37
CA GLY A 138 0.91 -2.95 -24.28
C GLY A 138 1.30 -3.37 -22.87
N TYR A 139 0.40 -3.25 -21.91
CA TYR A 139 0.69 -3.71 -20.55
C TYR A 139 0.71 -5.24 -20.47
N PRO A 140 1.62 -5.83 -19.65
CA PRO A 140 1.73 -7.27 -19.52
C PRO A 140 0.43 -7.89 -19.02
N LYS A 141 -0.08 -8.86 -19.80
CA LYS A 141 -1.32 -9.61 -19.48
C LYS A 141 -1.02 -10.98 -18.87
N ARG A 142 0.22 -11.46 -19.00
CA ARG A 142 0.66 -12.78 -18.53
C ARG A 142 1.94 -12.63 -17.71
N GLY A 143 2.13 -13.55 -16.76
CA GLY A 143 3.33 -13.60 -15.91
C GLY A 143 3.21 -12.88 -14.57
N LEU A 144 2.08 -12.21 -14.27
CA LEU A 144 1.85 -11.67 -12.94
C LEU A 144 1.61 -12.84 -11.97
N GLN A 145 2.47 -12.94 -10.98
CA GLN A 145 2.34 -13.94 -9.92
C GLN A 145 1.44 -13.42 -8.80
N PRO A 146 0.77 -14.31 -8.05
CA PRO A 146 0.08 -13.89 -6.84
C PRO A 146 1.11 -13.48 -5.76
N PRO A 147 0.74 -12.57 -4.84
CA PRO A 147 1.60 -12.19 -3.73
C PRO A 147 1.90 -13.40 -2.86
N VAL A 148 3.16 -13.54 -2.45
CA VAL A 148 3.63 -14.67 -1.64
C VAL A 148 3.43 -14.40 -0.15
N LEU A 149 3.78 -13.20 0.30
CA LEU A 149 3.72 -12.80 1.71
C LEU A 149 2.34 -12.28 2.13
N GLU A 150 1.60 -11.66 1.20
CA GLU A 150 0.33 -10.97 1.48
C GLU A 150 -0.85 -11.63 0.76
N THR A 151 -1.06 -12.92 1.02
CA THR A 151 -2.19 -13.66 0.44
C THR A 151 -3.53 -13.16 0.97
N VAL A 152 -4.55 -13.11 0.11
CA VAL A 152 -5.93 -12.72 0.45
C VAL A 152 -6.91 -13.77 -0.02
N VAL A 153 -7.98 -13.96 0.75
CA VAL A 153 -9.06 -14.91 0.39
C VAL A 153 -9.93 -14.32 -0.72
N ARG A 154 -10.16 -13.01 -0.70
CA ARG A 154 -10.97 -12.31 -1.70
C ARG A 154 -10.27 -11.02 -2.10
N GLY A 155 -10.26 -10.71 -3.39
CA GLY A 155 -9.64 -9.49 -3.91
C GLY A 155 -8.70 -9.76 -5.07
N PRO A 156 -7.93 -8.75 -5.51
CA PRO A 156 -6.94 -8.92 -6.56
C PRO A 156 -5.81 -9.84 -6.11
N HIS A 157 -5.37 -10.71 -7.01
CA HIS A 157 -4.23 -11.61 -6.81
C HIS A 157 -3.00 -11.19 -7.62
N GLU A 158 -2.99 -9.96 -8.15
CA GLU A 158 -1.84 -9.40 -8.87
C GLU A 158 -0.83 -8.86 -7.86
N ALA A 159 0.45 -9.23 -8.02
CA ALA A 159 1.58 -8.69 -7.26
C ALA A 159 2.53 -7.91 -8.18
N PHE A 160 3.39 -7.11 -7.58
CA PHE A 160 4.53 -6.49 -8.24
C PHE A 160 5.54 -7.57 -8.67
N ASN A 161 6.35 -7.23 -9.65
CA ASN A 161 7.46 -8.04 -10.13
C ASN A 161 8.77 -7.23 -10.16
N GLU A 162 9.84 -7.81 -10.65
CA GLU A 162 11.15 -7.18 -10.69
C GLU A 162 11.26 -6.07 -11.78
N ASP A 163 10.34 -6.01 -12.75
CA ASP A 163 10.36 -5.00 -13.82
C ASP A 163 9.64 -3.72 -13.41
N LEU A 164 10.41 -2.65 -13.27
CA LEU A 164 9.92 -1.33 -12.85
C LEU A 164 8.81 -0.78 -13.75
N GLN A 165 8.90 -0.98 -15.07
CA GLN A 165 7.89 -0.48 -16.01
C GLN A 165 6.56 -1.21 -15.86
N THR A 166 6.62 -2.53 -15.66
CA THR A 166 5.44 -3.33 -15.34
C THR A 166 4.77 -2.84 -14.05
N ASN A 167 5.55 -2.58 -13.00
CA ASN A 167 5.05 -2.10 -11.72
C ASN A 167 4.35 -0.74 -11.84
N ILE A 168 4.92 0.20 -12.61
CA ILE A 168 4.28 1.48 -12.93
C ILE A 168 2.95 1.24 -13.67
N SER A 169 2.94 0.34 -14.65
CA SER A 169 1.73 0.04 -15.44
C SER A 169 0.59 -0.51 -14.56
N LEU A 170 0.91 -1.37 -13.58
CA LEU A 170 -0.06 -1.91 -12.62
C LEU A 170 -0.73 -0.82 -11.79
N LEU A 171 0.04 0.19 -11.35
CA LEU A 171 -0.49 1.33 -10.61
C LEU A 171 -1.33 2.23 -11.52
N ARG A 172 -0.85 2.54 -12.74
CA ARG A 172 -1.57 3.34 -13.74
C ARG A 172 -2.92 2.74 -14.15
N ARG A 173 -2.98 1.43 -14.32
CA ARG A 173 -4.24 0.71 -14.65
C ARG A 173 -5.31 0.90 -13.59
N ARG A 174 -4.92 0.96 -12.31
CA ARG A 174 -5.83 1.10 -11.17
C ARG A 174 -6.14 2.55 -10.84
N LEU A 175 -5.17 3.44 -10.97
CA LEU A 175 -5.29 4.86 -10.67
C LEU A 175 -5.06 5.69 -11.95
N ARG A 176 -6.12 5.87 -12.72
CA ARG A 176 -6.13 6.62 -13.99
C ARG A 176 -6.34 8.11 -13.72
N ASP A 177 -5.38 8.73 -13.05
CA ASP A 177 -5.39 10.14 -12.69
C ASP A 177 -4.12 10.80 -13.23
N PRO A 178 -4.21 11.92 -13.98
CA PRO A 178 -3.03 12.61 -14.52
C PRO A 178 -2.12 13.19 -13.43
N ARG A 179 -2.63 13.35 -12.21
CA ARG A 179 -1.86 13.80 -11.04
C ARG A 179 -0.98 12.72 -10.43
N LEU A 180 -1.10 11.46 -10.86
CA LEU A 180 -0.17 10.42 -10.45
C LEU A 180 1.17 10.65 -11.15
N VAL A 181 2.16 11.04 -10.36
CA VAL A 181 3.51 11.40 -10.81
C VAL A 181 4.48 10.32 -10.38
N PHE A 182 5.40 9.96 -11.27
CA PHE A 182 6.56 9.12 -10.98
C PHE A 182 7.83 9.90 -11.30
N GLU A 183 8.57 10.33 -10.28
CA GLU A 183 9.84 11.03 -10.45
C GLU A 183 10.98 10.01 -10.60
N PRO A 184 11.82 10.13 -11.65
CA PRO A 184 12.94 9.23 -11.86
C PRO A 184 14.10 9.63 -10.96
N LEU A 185 14.70 8.65 -10.32
CA LEU A 185 15.90 8.77 -9.51
C LEU A 185 16.84 7.61 -9.86
N THR A 186 18.13 7.83 -9.75
CA THR A 186 19.14 6.77 -9.93
C THR A 186 19.97 6.70 -8.67
N LEU A 187 19.98 5.55 -8.02
CA LEU A 187 20.66 5.31 -6.76
C LEU A 187 21.80 4.30 -6.94
N GLY A 188 22.82 4.44 -6.09
CA GLY A 188 24.00 3.57 -6.14
C GLY A 188 25.07 4.06 -7.11
N ARG A 189 26.31 4.13 -6.62
CA ARG A 189 27.45 4.58 -7.43
C ARG A 189 27.79 3.58 -8.54
N PHE A 190 27.71 2.29 -8.25
CA PHE A 190 28.04 1.22 -9.21
C PHE A 190 26.79 0.58 -9.81
N SER A 191 25.74 0.31 -9.00
CA SER A 191 24.52 -0.33 -9.50
C SER A 191 23.73 0.57 -10.44
N ARG A 192 23.72 1.90 -10.20
CA ARG A 192 22.90 2.87 -10.91
C ARG A 192 21.44 2.41 -11.05
N THR A 193 20.91 1.86 -9.97
CA THR A 193 19.56 1.30 -9.92
C THR A 193 18.53 2.38 -10.18
N GLU A 194 17.63 2.12 -11.10
CA GLU A 194 16.50 3.01 -11.36
C GLU A 194 15.47 2.91 -10.26
N VAL A 195 15.04 4.06 -9.78
CA VAL A 195 14.05 4.19 -8.71
C VAL A 195 13.00 5.21 -9.14
N ARG A 196 11.76 4.97 -8.77
CA ARG A 196 10.65 5.91 -9.00
C ARG A 196 10.00 6.32 -7.69
N LEU A 197 10.00 7.61 -7.41
CA LEU A 197 9.21 8.20 -6.33
C LEU A 197 7.83 8.52 -6.87
N GLY A 198 6.83 7.73 -6.46
CA GLY A 198 5.43 7.85 -6.90
C GLY A 198 4.56 8.57 -5.88
N TYR A 199 3.77 9.55 -6.31
CA TYR A 199 2.80 10.25 -5.45
C TYR A 199 1.69 10.88 -6.29
N VAL A 200 0.57 11.23 -5.64
CA VAL A 200 -0.52 11.97 -6.31
C VAL A 200 -0.42 13.44 -5.96
N GLU A 201 -0.16 14.27 -6.97
CA GLU A 201 -0.03 15.71 -6.81
C GLU A 201 -1.34 16.33 -6.31
N GLY A 202 -1.22 17.23 -5.31
CA GLY A 202 -2.38 17.84 -4.64
C GLY A 202 -3.06 16.96 -3.60
N LEU A 203 -2.68 15.67 -3.45
CA LEU A 203 -3.07 14.79 -2.36
C LEU A 203 -1.95 14.60 -1.35
N ALA A 204 -0.75 14.31 -1.82
CA ALA A 204 0.43 14.21 -0.98
C ALA A 204 0.84 15.60 -0.46
N ASP A 205 1.31 15.65 0.79
CA ASP A 205 1.89 16.89 1.34
C ASP A 205 3.23 17.18 0.64
N PRO A 206 3.37 18.36 0.01
CA PRO A 206 4.62 18.73 -0.66
C PRO A 206 5.86 18.69 0.25
N ARG A 207 5.68 18.91 1.55
CA ARG A 207 6.77 18.85 2.54
C ARG A 207 7.28 17.43 2.71
N ILE A 208 6.37 16.46 2.79
CA ILE A 208 6.71 15.03 2.92
C ILE A 208 7.40 14.55 1.65
N VAL A 209 6.87 14.90 0.46
CA VAL A 209 7.48 14.53 -0.83
C VAL A 209 8.87 15.17 -1.00
N SER A 210 9.03 16.46 -0.62
CA SER A 210 10.33 17.13 -0.70
C SER A 210 11.35 16.52 0.27
N GLU A 211 10.93 16.09 1.45
CA GLU A 211 11.78 15.38 2.42
C GLU A 211 12.18 13.99 1.90
N ALA A 212 11.25 13.23 1.32
CA ALA A 212 11.56 11.95 0.70
C ALA A 212 12.59 12.11 -0.44
N ARG A 213 12.39 13.10 -1.32
CA ARG A 213 13.34 13.42 -2.40
C ARG A 213 14.71 13.82 -1.84
N ARG A 214 14.75 14.65 -0.80
CA ARG A 214 15.99 15.08 -0.15
C ARG A 214 16.77 13.89 0.42
N ARG A 215 16.09 12.97 1.12
CA ARG A 215 16.72 11.76 1.70
C ARG A 215 17.24 10.83 0.62
N LEU A 216 16.42 10.54 -0.40
CA LEU A 216 16.83 9.72 -1.54
C LEU A 216 18.05 10.32 -2.27
N ALA A 217 18.06 11.63 -2.53
CA ALA A 217 19.17 12.32 -3.16
C ALA A 217 20.44 12.37 -2.29
N ALA A 218 20.31 12.32 -0.97
CA ALA A 218 21.42 12.32 -0.02
C ALA A 218 22.03 10.93 0.20
N MET A 219 21.41 9.86 -0.31
CA MET A 219 21.93 8.50 -0.17
C MET A 219 23.28 8.34 -0.87
N ALA A 220 24.32 8.10 -0.08
CA ALA A 220 25.67 7.82 -0.57
C ALA A 220 25.95 6.30 -0.56
N THR A 221 25.07 5.52 -1.18
CA THR A 221 25.25 4.05 -1.25
C THR A 221 26.11 3.64 -2.43
N THR A 222 26.89 2.58 -2.25
CA THR A 222 27.70 1.97 -3.30
C THR A 222 26.82 1.24 -4.32
N ALA A 223 25.84 0.48 -3.81
CA ALA A 223 24.84 -0.23 -4.61
C ALA A 223 23.50 -0.25 -3.84
N ALA A 224 22.40 0.02 -4.54
CA ALA A 224 21.05 -0.18 -4.07
C ALA A 224 20.49 -1.41 -4.81
N VAL A 225 20.62 -2.59 -4.20
CA VAL A 225 20.28 -3.87 -4.85
C VAL A 225 18.80 -4.22 -4.63
N ASP A 226 18.24 -3.76 -3.50
CA ASP A 226 16.89 -4.08 -3.08
C ASP A 226 16.24 -2.90 -2.35
N SER A 227 14.92 -2.93 -2.19
CA SER A 227 14.12 -1.91 -1.51
C SER A 227 14.57 -1.66 -0.06
N ASN A 228 15.00 -2.71 0.66
CA ASN A 228 15.46 -2.61 2.05
C ASN A 228 16.68 -1.68 2.23
N TYR A 229 17.61 -1.62 1.25
CA TYR A 229 18.74 -0.67 1.30
C TYR A 229 18.27 0.79 1.33
N ILE A 230 17.17 1.05 0.64
CA ILE A 230 16.56 2.38 0.61
C ILE A 230 15.82 2.62 1.92
N GLU A 231 15.03 1.67 2.39
CA GLU A 231 14.26 1.74 3.63
C GLU A 231 15.15 2.14 4.81
N GLU A 232 16.22 1.41 5.06
CA GLU A 232 17.16 1.70 6.15
C GLU A 232 17.81 3.08 6.05
N SER A 233 18.06 3.55 4.82
CA SER A 233 18.77 4.83 4.60
C SER A 233 17.85 6.04 4.76
N ILE A 234 16.53 5.91 4.63
CA ILE A 234 15.58 7.04 4.64
C ILE A 234 14.68 7.08 5.87
N THR A 235 14.78 6.13 6.79
CA THR A 235 14.03 6.12 8.06
C THR A 235 14.36 7.31 8.95
N ASP A 236 13.41 7.73 9.81
CA ASP A 236 13.60 8.84 10.75
C ASP A 236 14.50 8.43 11.92
N ASP A 237 14.28 7.24 12.48
CA ASP A 237 15.06 6.65 13.56
C ASP A 237 15.56 5.25 13.17
N PRO A 238 16.84 5.10 12.79
CA PRO A 238 17.40 3.81 12.36
C PRO A 238 17.63 2.83 13.52
N TYR A 239 17.51 3.27 14.78
CA TYR A 239 17.75 2.43 15.96
C TYR A 239 16.47 1.82 16.54
N THR A 240 15.32 2.22 16.04
CA THR A 240 14.04 1.63 16.48
C THR A 240 13.83 0.24 15.90
N ILE A 241 13.20 -0.63 16.67
CA ILE A 241 12.77 -1.96 16.21
C ILE A 241 11.48 -1.85 15.38
N PHE A 242 10.71 -0.76 15.57
CA PHE A 242 9.44 -0.57 14.88
C PHE A 242 9.62 -0.10 13.44
N PRO A 243 8.93 -0.71 12.46
CA PRO A 243 9.02 -0.29 11.06
C PRO A 243 8.41 1.10 10.87
N GLN A 244 9.12 1.99 10.18
CA GLN A 244 8.69 3.36 9.88
C GLN A 244 8.27 3.54 8.42
N ILE A 245 8.50 2.54 7.61
CA ILE A 245 8.10 2.43 6.20
C ILE A 245 7.40 1.08 6.07
N ASP A 246 6.36 0.99 5.28
CA ASP A 246 5.68 -0.27 4.96
C ASP A 246 6.12 -0.73 3.57
N PHE A 247 6.36 -2.02 3.41
CA PHE A 247 6.56 -2.61 2.10
C PHE A 247 5.38 -3.50 1.73
N THR A 248 5.09 -3.61 0.46
CA THR A 248 3.99 -4.44 -0.04
C THR A 248 4.25 -4.98 -1.44
N GLU A 249 3.92 -6.25 -1.66
CA GLU A 249 3.89 -6.85 -2.99
C GLU A 249 2.61 -6.47 -3.77
N ARG A 250 1.66 -5.77 -3.14
CA ARG A 250 0.30 -5.57 -3.65
C ARG A 250 0.07 -4.18 -4.24
N PRO A 251 -0.20 -4.07 -5.56
CA PRO A 251 -0.52 -2.79 -6.20
C PRO A 251 -1.79 -2.11 -5.66
N ASP A 252 -2.79 -2.88 -5.19
CA ASP A 252 -4.02 -2.33 -4.63
C ASP A 252 -3.77 -1.60 -3.29
N VAL A 253 -2.88 -2.10 -2.44
CA VAL A 253 -2.48 -1.46 -1.18
C VAL A 253 -1.76 -0.14 -1.47
N VAL A 254 -0.84 -0.13 -2.45
CA VAL A 254 -0.14 1.10 -2.88
C VAL A 254 -1.14 2.15 -3.38
N VAL A 255 -2.10 1.76 -4.22
CA VAL A 255 -3.12 2.68 -4.74
C VAL A 255 -3.95 3.30 -3.61
N VAL A 256 -4.34 2.52 -2.60
CA VAL A 256 -5.04 3.06 -1.42
C VAL A 256 -4.15 4.07 -0.69
N GLY A 257 -2.89 3.74 -0.41
CA GLY A 257 -1.92 4.65 0.21
C GLY A 257 -1.75 5.95 -0.57
N LEU A 258 -1.59 5.88 -1.90
CA LEU A 258 -1.50 7.06 -2.78
C LEU A 258 -2.76 7.94 -2.72
N THR A 259 -3.95 7.34 -2.66
CA THR A 259 -5.21 8.10 -2.54
C THR A 259 -5.39 8.72 -1.14
N GLU A 260 -4.70 8.23 -0.14
CA GLU A 260 -4.63 8.83 1.20
C GLU A 260 -3.62 9.98 1.30
N GLY A 261 -2.77 10.17 0.29
CA GLY A 261 -1.74 11.21 0.25
C GLY A 261 -0.36 10.72 0.70
N ARG A 262 -0.14 9.42 0.77
CA ARG A 262 1.18 8.82 0.96
C ARG A 262 1.96 8.83 -0.35
N PHE A 263 3.27 8.65 -0.28
CA PHE A 263 4.10 8.37 -1.44
C PHE A 263 4.53 6.90 -1.47
N THR A 264 4.97 6.46 -2.62
CA THR A 264 5.55 5.12 -2.82
C THR A 264 6.91 5.21 -3.48
N ILE A 265 7.77 4.26 -3.21
CA ILE A 265 9.06 4.11 -3.89
C ILE A 265 9.05 2.74 -4.57
N LEU A 266 9.27 2.75 -5.88
CA LEU A 266 9.45 1.55 -6.70
C LEU A 266 10.92 1.45 -7.06
N VAL A 267 11.49 0.27 -6.94
CA VAL A 267 12.91 -0.02 -7.20
C VAL A 267 12.98 -1.04 -8.32
N ASP A 268 13.85 -0.79 -9.29
CA ASP A 268 14.10 -1.76 -10.37
C ASP A 268 14.80 -3.00 -9.81
N GLY A 269 14.32 -4.18 -10.14
CA GLY A 269 14.81 -5.44 -9.60
C GLY A 269 14.16 -5.89 -8.29
N ALA A 270 13.30 -5.06 -7.65
CA ALA A 270 12.55 -5.44 -6.45
C ALA A 270 11.08 -5.77 -6.79
N ASN A 271 10.55 -6.80 -6.16
CA ASN A 271 9.16 -7.27 -6.35
C ASN A 271 8.17 -6.65 -5.36
N ASP A 272 8.59 -5.62 -4.64
CA ASP A 272 7.78 -4.90 -3.66
C ASP A 272 7.84 -3.38 -3.89
N ALA A 273 6.95 -2.66 -3.22
CA ALA A 273 6.90 -1.21 -3.20
C ALA A 273 6.93 -0.71 -1.77
N LEU A 274 7.77 0.29 -1.50
CA LEU A 274 7.78 0.98 -0.22
C LEU A 274 6.67 2.03 -0.17
N ILE A 275 6.01 2.16 0.97
CA ILE A 275 4.94 3.14 1.23
C ILE A 275 5.28 3.93 2.49
N ALA A 276 5.28 5.25 2.38
CA ALA A 276 5.44 6.15 3.51
C ALA A 276 4.65 7.47 3.28
N PRO A 277 4.37 8.22 4.35
CA PRO A 277 4.53 7.89 5.77
C PRO A 277 3.52 6.84 6.24
N VAL A 278 3.87 6.11 7.30
CA VAL A 278 3.02 5.10 7.90
C VAL A 278 2.72 5.40 9.37
N THR A 279 1.69 4.76 9.88
CA THR A 279 1.34 4.80 11.31
C THR A 279 1.30 3.37 11.85
N PHE A 280 1.43 3.20 13.16
CA PHE A 280 1.30 1.90 13.82
C PHE A 280 0.04 1.12 13.36
N TRP A 281 -1.05 1.83 13.19
CA TRP A 281 -2.34 1.25 12.81
C TRP A 281 -2.34 0.69 11.38
N SER A 282 -1.52 1.24 10.48
CA SER A 282 -1.38 0.73 9.12
C SER A 282 -0.90 -0.72 9.09
N PHE A 283 -0.01 -1.10 10.03
CA PHE A 283 0.52 -2.45 10.15
C PHE A 283 -0.48 -3.46 10.72
N MET A 284 -1.57 -2.98 11.34
CA MET A 284 -2.65 -3.81 11.86
C MET A 284 -3.82 -3.97 10.89
N GLN A 285 -3.80 -3.24 9.77
CA GLN A 285 -4.79 -3.33 8.71
C GLN A 285 -4.37 -4.35 7.65
N ALA A 286 -5.27 -5.27 7.32
CA ALA A 286 -5.09 -6.19 6.20
C ALA A 286 -5.98 -5.77 5.02
N ALA A 287 -5.55 -6.08 3.81
CA ALA A 287 -6.34 -5.84 2.60
C ALA A 287 -7.70 -6.56 2.65
N ASP A 288 -7.74 -7.75 3.23
CA ASP A 288 -8.97 -8.54 3.42
C ASP A 288 -10.06 -7.79 4.19
N ASP A 289 -9.71 -6.90 5.12
CA ASP A 289 -10.70 -6.11 5.87
C ASP A 289 -11.60 -5.30 4.95
N TYR A 290 -11.09 -4.85 3.81
CA TYR A 290 -11.79 -4.00 2.85
C TYR A 290 -12.52 -4.79 1.76
N TYR A 291 -12.20 -6.08 1.59
CA TYR A 291 -12.83 -6.95 0.59
C TYR A 291 -13.97 -7.80 1.15
N GLN A 292 -14.14 -7.82 2.46
CA GLN A 292 -15.21 -8.53 3.17
C GLN A 292 -16.30 -7.57 3.66
N ASN A 293 -17.31 -8.12 4.36
CA ASN A 293 -18.31 -7.30 5.02
C ASN A 293 -17.65 -6.48 6.16
N TYR A 294 -18.09 -5.22 6.34
CA TYR A 294 -17.52 -4.33 7.34
C TYR A 294 -17.65 -4.83 8.79
N TYR A 295 -18.67 -5.62 9.11
CA TYR A 295 -18.78 -6.29 10.40
C TYR A 295 -17.68 -7.31 10.61
N ALA A 296 -17.46 -8.18 9.61
CA ALA A 296 -16.42 -9.20 9.66
C ALA A 296 -15.02 -8.54 9.72
N GLY A 297 -14.76 -7.53 8.86
CA GLY A 297 -13.49 -6.79 8.89
C GLY A 297 -13.23 -6.10 10.23
N THR A 298 -14.26 -5.52 10.86
CA THR A 298 -14.13 -4.93 12.20
C THR A 298 -13.82 -5.98 13.26
N PHE A 299 -14.53 -7.10 13.26
CA PHE A 299 -14.29 -8.20 14.19
C PHE A 299 -12.88 -8.76 14.09
N LEU A 300 -12.43 -9.05 12.87
CA LEU A 300 -11.08 -9.57 12.61
C LEU A 300 -10.00 -8.56 13.04
N ARG A 301 -10.22 -7.26 12.80
CA ARG A 301 -9.29 -6.21 13.22
C ARG A 301 -9.19 -6.11 14.75
N LEU A 302 -10.31 -6.15 15.48
CA LEU A 302 -10.30 -6.19 16.94
C LEU A 302 -9.60 -7.43 17.48
N LEU A 303 -9.83 -8.57 16.85
CA LEU A 303 -9.16 -9.82 17.19
C LEU A 303 -7.63 -9.73 17.00
N ARG A 304 -7.15 -9.06 15.95
CA ARG A 304 -5.71 -8.82 15.74
C ARG A 304 -5.09 -7.98 16.85
N TYR A 305 -5.77 -6.96 17.35
CA TYR A 305 -5.27 -6.20 18.50
C TYR A 305 -5.17 -7.06 19.76
N ALA A 306 -6.14 -7.94 19.99
CA ALA A 306 -6.05 -8.91 21.07
C ALA A 306 -4.87 -9.87 20.87
N PHE A 307 -4.68 -10.38 19.65
CA PHE A 307 -3.55 -11.25 19.32
C PHE A 307 -2.20 -10.55 19.42
N LEU A 308 -2.10 -9.27 19.03
CA LEU A 308 -0.90 -8.47 19.25
C LEU A 308 -0.52 -8.44 20.75
N THR A 309 -1.49 -8.16 21.61
CA THR A 309 -1.27 -8.13 23.06
C THR A 309 -0.86 -9.51 23.57
N ILE A 310 -1.55 -10.57 23.16
CA ILE A 310 -1.20 -11.95 23.54
C ILE A 310 0.22 -12.31 23.05
N ALA A 311 0.55 -11.99 21.78
CA ALA A 311 1.84 -12.28 21.20
C ALA A 311 3.00 -11.57 21.92
N LEU A 312 2.77 -10.41 22.48
CA LEU A 312 3.75 -9.66 23.25
C LEU A 312 3.83 -10.17 24.70
N THR A 313 2.69 -10.21 25.41
CA THR A 313 2.71 -10.29 26.88
C THR A 313 2.48 -11.69 27.44
N MET A 314 1.93 -12.65 26.68
CA MET A 314 1.48 -13.94 27.23
C MET A 314 2.60 -14.76 27.89
N PRO A 315 3.79 -14.95 27.30
CA PRO A 315 4.88 -15.67 27.97
C PRO A 315 5.39 -14.94 29.22
N ALA A 316 5.50 -13.60 29.17
CA ALA A 316 5.90 -12.79 30.30
C ALA A 316 4.88 -12.87 31.45
N LEU A 317 3.59 -12.86 31.11
CA LEU A 317 2.51 -13.03 32.09
C LEU A 317 2.57 -14.40 32.78
N TYR A 318 2.81 -15.47 32.02
CA TYR A 318 3.00 -16.81 32.58
C TYR A 318 4.15 -16.84 33.58
N ILE A 319 5.31 -16.27 33.22
CA ILE A 319 6.49 -16.19 34.09
C ILE A 319 6.16 -15.38 35.36
N ALA A 320 5.55 -14.21 35.23
CA ALA A 320 5.21 -13.34 36.35
C ALA A 320 4.24 -14.01 37.34
N LEU A 321 3.21 -14.69 36.82
CA LEU A 321 2.20 -15.37 37.64
C LEU A 321 2.78 -16.59 38.36
N THR A 322 3.56 -17.42 37.67
CA THR A 322 4.10 -18.65 38.26
C THR A 322 5.26 -18.40 39.22
N THR A 323 6.01 -17.29 39.05
CA THR A 323 7.19 -16.99 39.88
C THR A 323 6.84 -16.08 41.07
N PHE A 324 6.11 -14.98 40.82
CA PHE A 324 5.90 -13.93 41.83
C PHE A 324 4.47 -13.85 42.36
N HIS A 325 3.46 -14.14 41.52
CA HIS A 325 2.07 -13.83 41.81
C HIS A 325 1.17 -15.09 41.82
N GLN A 326 1.66 -16.18 42.39
CA GLN A 326 0.96 -17.48 42.43
C GLN A 326 -0.43 -17.38 43.07
N GLN A 327 -0.60 -16.44 43.99
CA GLN A 327 -1.87 -16.18 44.71
C GLN A 327 -3.00 -15.72 43.75
N MET A 328 -2.67 -15.18 42.58
CA MET A 328 -3.66 -14.76 41.57
C MET A 328 -4.21 -15.93 40.76
N ILE A 329 -3.54 -17.09 40.82
CA ILE A 329 -3.94 -18.29 40.07
C ILE A 329 -4.99 -19.05 40.86
N PRO A 330 -6.15 -19.44 40.25
CA PRO A 330 -7.13 -20.31 40.94
C PRO A 330 -6.47 -21.57 41.47
N THR A 331 -6.78 -21.96 42.71
CA THR A 331 -6.11 -23.04 43.46
C THR A 331 -6.08 -24.37 42.69
N SER A 332 -7.16 -24.72 41.99
CA SER A 332 -7.26 -25.92 41.18
C SER A 332 -6.26 -25.90 40.01
N LEU A 333 -6.12 -24.75 39.34
CA LEU A 333 -5.16 -24.55 38.25
C LEU A 333 -3.72 -24.55 38.79
N LEU A 334 -3.48 -23.86 39.92
CA LEU A 334 -2.16 -23.83 40.55
C LEU A 334 -1.66 -25.24 40.90
N LEU A 335 -2.52 -26.06 41.52
CA LEU A 335 -2.17 -27.47 41.82
C LEU A 335 -1.89 -28.27 40.56
N SER A 336 -2.60 -28.05 39.48
CA SER A 336 -2.33 -28.66 38.16
C SER A 336 -0.99 -28.22 37.59
N LEU A 337 -0.68 -26.93 37.65
CA LEU A 337 0.60 -26.37 37.19
C LEU A 337 1.76 -26.97 38.01
N MET A 338 1.62 -27.01 39.33
CA MET A 338 2.64 -27.60 40.20
C MET A 338 2.91 -29.09 39.89
N ARG A 339 1.85 -29.87 39.64
CA ARG A 339 2.02 -31.30 39.24
C ARG A 339 2.74 -31.45 37.92
N ASN A 340 2.47 -30.60 36.94
CA ASN A 340 3.11 -30.65 35.62
C ASN A 340 4.56 -30.15 35.64
N ASN A 341 4.95 -29.37 36.66
CA ASN A 341 6.31 -28.87 36.82
C ASN A 341 7.20 -29.81 37.67
N VAL A 342 6.61 -30.86 38.26
CA VAL A 342 7.39 -31.86 39.01
C VAL A 342 8.33 -32.59 38.04
N GLY A 343 9.63 -32.51 38.31
CA GLY A 343 10.67 -33.15 37.49
C GLY A 343 11.33 -32.23 36.46
N VAL A 344 10.86 -31.00 36.29
CA VAL A 344 11.53 -30.00 35.44
C VAL A 344 12.58 -29.25 36.25
N PRO A 345 13.87 -29.27 35.87
CA PRO A 345 14.95 -28.68 36.68
C PRO A 345 15.12 -27.18 36.51
N PHE A 346 14.40 -26.57 35.57
CA PHE A 346 14.59 -25.17 35.18
C PHE A 346 13.50 -24.22 35.75
N PRO A 347 13.83 -22.95 36.05
CA PRO A 347 12.85 -21.96 36.38
C PRO A 347 12.03 -21.59 35.12
N ALA A 348 10.79 -21.07 35.31
CA ALA A 348 9.83 -20.75 34.26
C ALA A 348 10.40 -19.86 33.13
N LEU A 349 11.29 -18.91 33.46
CA LEU A 349 11.98 -18.10 32.43
C LEU A 349 12.82 -18.97 31.49
N VAL A 350 13.62 -19.89 32.03
CA VAL A 350 14.53 -20.73 31.24
C VAL A 350 13.74 -21.69 30.36
N GLU A 351 12.67 -22.29 30.88
CA GLU A 351 11.76 -23.13 30.12
C GLU A 351 11.15 -22.34 28.93
N ALA A 352 10.62 -21.14 29.20
CA ALA A 352 10.02 -20.31 28.17
C ALA A 352 11.07 -19.86 27.13
N LEU A 353 12.29 -19.50 27.53
CA LEU A 353 13.37 -19.14 26.61
C LEU A 353 13.79 -20.32 25.73
N ILE A 354 13.93 -21.52 26.29
CA ILE A 354 14.25 -22.74 25.51
C ILE A 354 13.21 -22.95 24.41
N MET A 355 11.92 -22.83 24.75
CA MET A 355 10.83 -23.03 23.79
C MET A 355 10.77 -21.91 22.74
N GLU A 356 10.89 -20.62 23.13
CA GLU A 356 10.88 -19.50 22.20
C GLU A 356 12.06 -19.55 21.22
N ILE A 357 13.28 -19.86 21.72
CA ILE A 357 14.48 -20.02 20.88
C ILE A 357 14.30 -21.21 19.93
N THR A 358 13.79 -22.33 20.42
CA THR A 358 13.52 -23.52 19.59
C THR A 358 12.53 -23.18 18.47
N LEU A 359 11.50 -22.41 18.79
CA LEU A 359 10.51 -21.97 17.80
C LEU A 359 11.13 -21.03 16.76
N GLU A 360 12.02 -20.10 17.16
CA GLU A 360 12.74 -19.23 16.23
C GLU A 360 13.68 -20.04 15.31
N ILE A 361 14.39 -21.04 15.85
CA ILE A 361 15.23 -21.95 15.04
C ILE A 361 14.39 -22.70 14.01
N LEU A 362 13.23 -23.25 14.43
CA LEU A 362 12.32 -23.95 13.52
C LEU A 362 11.79 -23.04 12.42
N ARG A 363 11.47 -21.79 12.75
CA ARG A 363 11.00 -20.80 11.79
C ARG A 363 12.09 -20.42 10.79
N GLU A 364 13.29 -20.12 11.28
CA GLU A 364 14.46 -19.80 10.45
C GLU A 364 14.80 -20.95 9.50
N ALA A 365 14.86 -22.17 10.03
CA ALA A 365 15.04 -23.37 9.21
C ALA A 365 13.93 -23.52 8.16
N GLY A 366 12.68 -23.19 8.52
CA GLY A 366 11.52 -23.25 7.61
C GLY A 366 11.61 -22.27 6.44
N LEU A 367 12.20 -21.09 6.63
CA LEU A 367 12.38 -20.09 5.58
C LEU A 367 13.40 -20.53 4.52
N HIS A 368 14.42 -21.29 4.91
CA HIS A 368 15.48 -21.76 4.00
C HIS A 368 15.16 -23.08 3.29
N LEU A 369 14.07 -23.75 3.66
CA LEU A 369 13.67 -25.00 3.03
C LEU A 369 12.83 -24.78 1.77
N PRO A 370 13.02 -25.60 0.70
CA PRO A 370 12.11 -25.59 -0.43
C PRO A 370 10.66 -25.81 0.01
N GLN A 371 9.71 -25.04 -0.52
CA GLN A 371 8.30 -25.04 -0.09
C GLN A 371 7.67 -26.43 0.03
N LYS A 372 8.03 -27.37 -0.87
CA LYS A 372 7.51 -28.75 -0.85
C LYS A 372 7.98 -29.58 0.35
N LEU A 373 9.14 -29.28 0.90
CA LEU A 373 9.70 -29.98 2.08
C LEU A 373 9.43 -29.21 3.37
N GLY A 374 9.37 -27.87 3.31
CA GLY A 374 9.23 -27.02 4.48
C GLY A 374 7.96 -27.25 5.28
N THR A 375 6.82 -27.46 4.63
CA THR A 375 5.54 -27.71 5.31
C THR A 375 5.55 -29.04 6.08
N SER A 376 6.03 -30.11 5.47
CA SER A 376 6.08 -31.42 6.11
C SER A 376 7.07 -31.46 7.28
N LEU A 377 8.25 -30.88 7.09
CA LEU A 377 9.28 -30.83 8.12
C LEU A 377 8.93 -29.91 9.29
N SER A 378 8.24 -28.80 9.01
CA SER A 378 7.78 -27.89 10.07
C SER A 378 6.73 -28.55 10.97
N VAL A 379 5.77 -29.30 10.40
CA VAL A 379 4.74 -30.00 11.19
C VAL A 379 5.36 -31.14 12.00
N VAL A 380 6.16 -31.99 11.35
CA VAL A 380 6.83 -33.13 12.03
C VAL A 380 7.85 -32.62 13.04
N GLY A 381 8.65 -31.62 12.68
CA GLY A 381 9.65 -31.02 13.58
C GLY A 381 9.00 -30.40 14.81
N ALA A 382 7.94 -29.63 14.69
CA ALA A 382 7.24 -29.02 15.82
C ALA A 382 6.62 -30.06 16.74
N LEU A 383 6.00 -31.12 16.18
CA LEU A 383 5.41 -32.21 16.97
C LEU A 383 6.47 -33.02 17.69
N VAL A 384 7.50 -33.53 16.97
CA VAL A 384 8.54 -34.37 17.51
C VAL A 384 9.39 -33.63 18.53
N ILE A 385 9.78 -32.39 18.24
CA ILE A 385 10.58 -31.58 19.17
C ILE A 385 9.74 -31.23 20.41
N GLY A 386 8.48 -30.80 20.22
CA GLY A 386 7.57 -30.49 21.34
C GLY A 386 7.38 -31.67 22.28
N GLU A 387 7.13 -32.88 21.75
CA GLU A 387 6.97 -34.09 22.52
C GLU A 387 8.29 -34.54 23.17
N ALA A 388 9.40 -34.50 22.44
CA ALA A 388 10.72 -34.89 22.96
C ALA A 388 11.18 -33.98 24.10
N VAL A 389 11.00 -32.67 23.98
CA VAL A 389 11.41 -31.68 25.02
C VAL A 389 10.60 -31.87 26.30
N VAL A 390 9.31 -32.16 26.18
CA VAL A 390 8.48 -32.44 27.36
C VAL A 390 8.73 -33.84 27.95
N SER A 391 8.83 -34.86 27.12
CA SER A 391 9.09 -36.22 27.58
C SER A 391 10.46 -36.37 28.24
N SER A 392 11.44 -35.54 27.84
CA SER A 392 12.75 -35.46 28.49
C SER A 392 12.74 -34.72 29.84
N GLY A 393 11.61 -34.10 30.23
CA GLY A 393 11.51 -33.28 31.43
C GLY A 393 12.27 -31.96 31.38
N LEU A 394 12.62 -31.47 30.16
CA LEU A 394 13.30 -30.17 29.98
C LEU A 394 12.34 -29.01 30.12
N VAL A 395 11.09 -29.17 29.67
CA VAL A 395 10.05 -28.14 29.69
C VAL A 395 8.71 -28.75 30.13
N SER A 396 7.92 -27.99 30.84
CA SER A 396 6.59 -28.40 31.28
C SER A 396 5.52 -28.19 30.21
N TRP A 397 4.44 -28.99 30.20
CA TRP A 397 3.31 -28.88 29.28
C TRP A 397 2.66 -27.49 29.24
N PRO A 398 2.46 -26.78 30.37
CA PRO A 398 1.90 -25.44 30.39
C PRO A 398 2.72 -24.42 29.59
N VAL A 399 4.04 -24.49 29.65
CA VAL A 399 4.92 -23.60 28.87
C VAL A 399 4.77 -23.85 27.38
N VAL A 400 4.70 -25.12 26.96
CA VAL A 400 4.46 -25.48 25.56
C VAL A 400 3.13 -24.88 25.06
N ALA A 401 2.07 -24.98 25.87
CA ALA A 401 0.76 -24.40 25.51
C ALA A 401 0.82 -22.87 25.40
N VAL A 402 1.48 -22.18 26.32
CA VAL A 402 1.68 -20.73 26.29
C VAL A 402 2.42 -20.30 25.03
N VAL A 403 3.54 -20.94 24.74
CA VAL A 403 4.37 -20.63 23.56
C VAL A 403 3.61 -20.92 22.25
N ALA A 404 2.85 -22.01 22.19
CA ALA A 404 2.02 -22.35 21.03
C ALA A 404 0.95 -21.28 20.76
N ILE A 405 0.21 -20.83 21.80
CA ILE A 405 -0.79 -19.76 21.70
C ILE A 405 -0.12 -18.47 21.24
N THR A 406 1.04 -18.15 21.78
CA THR A 406 1.83 -16.96 21.45
C THR A 406 2.28 -16.98 19.98
N ALA A 407 2.74 -18.13 19.49
CA ALA A 407 3.13 -18.32 18.10
C ALA A 407 1.95 -18.13 17.14
N ILE A 408 0.79 -18.72 17.45
CA ILE A 408 -0.44 -18.55 16.66
C ILE A 408 -0.88 -17.09 16.66
N ALA A 409 -0.84 -16.41 17.81
CA ALA A 409 -1.18 -15.00 17.92
C ALA A 409 -0.25 -14.11 17.06
N ASN A 410 1.04 -14.44 17.00
CA ASN A 410 2.00 -13.70 16.18
C ASN A 410 1.72 -13.85 14.67
N PHE A 411 1.24 -15.00 14.20
CA PHE A 411 0.85 -15.20 12.79
C PHE A 411 -0.39 -14.38 12.39
N ALA A 412 -1.19 -13.94 13.34
CA ALA A 412 -2.36 -13.10 13.05
C ALA A 412 -1.99 -11.63 12.76
N ILE A 413 -0.75 -11.22 13.00
CA ILE A 413 -0.26 -9.87 12.67
C ILE A 413 -0.02 -9.81 11.16
N PRO A 414 -0.71 -8.87 10.42
CA PRO A 414 -0.71 -8.93 8.94
C PRO A 414 0.63 -8.58 8.30
N ARG A 415 1.42 -7.72 8.96
CA ARG A 415 2.70 -7.23 8.44
C ARG A 415 3.87 -7.93 9.09
N TRP A 416 4.71 -8.54 8.26
CA TRP A 416 5.88 -9.29 8.68
C TRP A 416 6.84 -8.49 9.57
N THR A 417 7.15 -7.25 9.17
CA THR A 417 8.06 -6.37 9.92
C THR A 417 7.54 -6.06 11.32
N MET A 418 6.24 -5.80 11.47
CA MET A 418 5.63 -5.59 12.78
C MET A 418 5.63 -6.87 13.62
N ALA A 419 5.34 -8.02 13.02
CA ALA A 419 5.40 -9.30 13.72
C ALA A 419 6.82 -9.60 14.23
N LEU A 420 7.86 -9.22 13.49
CA LEU A 420 9.25 -9.34 13.89
C LEU A 420 9.58 -8.42 15.07
N ALA A 421 9.15 -7.15 15.04
CA ALA A 421 9.33 -6.21 16.13
C ALA A 421 8.73 -6.72 17.45
N ILE A 422 7.50 -7.25 17.42
CA ILE A 422 6.83 -7.82 18.60
C ILE A 422 7.60 -9.02 19.16
N ARG A 423 8.18 -9.86 18.30
CA ARG A 423 9.00 -11.00 18.75
C ARG A 423 10.23 -10.55 19.53
N PHE A 424 10.97 -9.55 19.07
CA PHE A 424 12.11 -9.02 19.80
C PHE A 424 11.72 -8.40 21.15
N LEU A 425 10.65 -7.63 21.18
CA LEU A 425 10.17 -6.97 22.40
C LEU A 425 9.70 -7.98 23.47
N ARG A 426 9.14 -9.10 23.05
CA ARG A 426 8.72 -10.20 23.94
C ARG A 426 9.85 -10.71 24.83
N PHE A 427 11.07 -10.87 24.29
CA PHE A 427 12.21 -11.31 25.09
C PHE A 427 12.53 -10.29 26.20
N GLY A 428 12.44 -9.00 25.92
CA GLY A 428 12.61 -7.95 26.91
C GLY A 428 11.55 -8.00 28.02
N GLU A 429 10.26 -8.23 27.65
CA GLU A 429 9.19 -8.40 28.62
C GLU A 429 9.34 -9.65 29.49
N MET A 430 9.76 -10.78 28.91
CA MET A 430 10.02 -12.02 29.65
C MET A 430 11.11 -11.84 30.70
N LEU A 431 12.20 -11.15 30.36
CA LEU A 431 13.28 -10.82 31.30
C LEU A 431 12.79 -9.92 32.43
N ALA A 432 12.04 -8.86 32.11
CA ALA A 432 11.49 -7.97 33.10
C ALA A 432 10.47 -8.66 34.02
N ALA A 433 9.66 -9.55 33.47
CA ALA A 433 8.72 -10.37 34.21
C ALA A 433 9.42 -11.32 35.20
N ALA A 434 10.56 -11.91 34.78
CA ALA A 434 11.35 -12.79 35.63
C ALA A 434 12.08 -12.05 36.77
N MET A 435 12.37 -10.76 36.59
CA MET A 435 13.05 -9.93 37.61
C MET A 435 12.06 -9.25 38.58
N PHE A 436 10.93 -8.77 38.07
CA PHE A 436 10.02 -7.90 38.81
C PHE A 436 8.55 -8.37 38.80
N GLY A 437 8.24 -9.49 38.17
CA GLY A 437 6.86 -9.96 38.06
C GLY A 437 5.98 -9.04 37.19
N LEU A 438 4.70 -8.88 37.57
CA LEU A 438 3.75 -8.02 36.88
C LEU A 438 4.18 -6.54 36.78
N PRO A 439 4.79 -5.91 37.81
CA PRO A 439 5.37 -4.59 37.69
C PRO A 439 6.42 -4.48 36.58
N GLY A 440 7.23 -5.53 36.35
CA GLY A 440 8.20 -5.56 35.25
C GLY A 440 7.54 -5.47 33.87
N ILE A 441 6.48 -6.24 33.64
CA ILE A 441 5.67 -6.18 32.42
C ILE A 441 5.12 -4.76 32.22
N LEU A 442 4.54 -4.16 33.26
CA LEU A 442 3.95 -2.83 33.19
C LEU A 442 5.00 -1.77 32.81
N VAL A 443 6.21 -1.83 33.38
CA VAL A 443 7.29 -0.89 33.09
C VAL A 443 7.73 -1.01 31.63
N VAL A 444 7.98 -2.24 31.13
CA VAL A 444 8.40 -2.44 29.74
C VAL A 444 7.31 -2.04 28.76
N THR A 445 6.05 -2.45 28.99
CA THR A 445 4.92 -2.03 28.14
C THR A 445 4.77 -0.51 28.11
N THR A 446 4.92 0.16 29.28
CA THR A 446 4.87 1.62 29.36
C THR A 446 6.02 2.25 28.56
N ALA A 447 7.24 1.74 28.67
CA ALA A 447 8.39 2.21 27.90
C ALA A 447 8.17 2.05 26.38
N ILE A 448 7.60 0.91 25.94
CA ILE A 448 7.21 0.69 24.55
C ILE A 448 6.21 1.75 24.08
N VAL A 449 5.15 2.00 24.87
CA VAL A 449 4.13 3.01 24.51
C VAL A 449 4.74 4.42 24.45
N VAL A 450 5.60 4.80 25.39
CA VAL A 450 6.30 6.09 25.37
C VAL A 450 7.15 6.24 24.12
N HIS A 451 7.92 5.20 23.76
CA HIS A 451 8.72 5.19 22.54
C HIS A 451 7.85 5.35 21.28
N LEU A 452 6.73 4.64 21.20
CA LEU A 452 5.80 4.75 20.07
C LEU A 452 5.14 6.14 19.95
N VAL A 453 4.92 6.85 21.06
CA VAL A 453 4.38 8.23 21.07
C VAL A 453 5.40 9.22 20.48
N ASP A 454 6.68 9.02 20.76
CA ASP A 454 7.76 9.89 20.26
C ASP A 454 8.12 9.59 18.80
N LEU A 455 7.96 8.35 18.37
CA LEU A 455 8.33 7.89 17.04
C LEU A 455 7.54 8.61 15.93
N ARG A 456 8.22 8.88 14.82
CA ARG A 456 7.64 9.52 13.62
C ARG A 456 8.00 8.77 12.36
N SER A 457 7.19 8.94 11.33
CA SER A 457 7.47 8.50 9.97
C SER A 457 7.36 9.71 9.04
N PHE A 458 8.48 10.18 8.49
CA PHE A 458 8.57 11.41 7.69
C PHE A 458 7.88 12.61 8.37
N GLY A 459 8.10 12.75 9.69
CA GLY A 459 7.53 13.80 10.52
C GLY A 459 6.08 13.59 10.95
N VAL A 460 5.40 12.57 10.47
CA VAL A 460 4.04 12.19 10.91
C VAL A 460 4.13 11.36 12.19
N PRO A 461 3.39 11.72 13.27
CA PRO A 461 3.39 10.94 14.50
C PRO A 461 2.94 9.49 14.28
N TYR A 462 3.71 8.54 14.80
CA TYR A 462 3.51 7.12 14.52
C TYR A 462 2.20 6.55 15.06
N LEU A 463 1.75 7.03 16.24
CA LEU A 463 0.47 6.64 16.85
C LEU A 463 -0.73 7.49 16.38
N PHE A 464 -0.55 8.39 15.39
CA PHE A 464 -1.69 9.12 14.85
C PHE A 464 -2.74 8.15 14.26
N PRO A 465 -4.05 8.30 14.52
CA PRO A 465 -4.79 9.42 15.14
C PRO A 465 -5.06 9.28 16.65
N VAL A 466 -4.42 8.36 17.35
CA VAL A 466 -4.60 8.19 18.81
C VAL A 466 -3.74 9.19 19.58
N ALA A 467 -2.52 9.40 19.13
CA ALA A 467 -1.60 10.39 19.68
C ALA A 467 -0.93 11.20 18.54
N PRO A 468 -1.27 12.46 18.30
CA PRO A 468 -2.32 13.25 19.00
C PRO A 468 -3.75 12.77 18.67
N LEU A 469 -4.65 12.91 19.63
CA LEU A 469 -6.02 12.39 19.48
C LEU A 469 -6.83 13.21 18.45
N ASP A 470 -7.26 12.55 17.38
CA ASP A 470 -8.23 13.08 16.40
C ASP A 470 -9.47 12.16 16.34
N PRO A 471 -10.55 12.45 17.13
CA PRO A 471 -11.72 11.58 17.22
C PRO A 471 -12.42 11.38 15.87
N ALA A 472 -12.32 12.33 14.95
CA ALA A 472 -12.95 12.25 13.63
C ALA A 472 -12.29 11.19 12.72
N ARG A 473 -11.12 10.69 13.09
CA ARG A 473 -10.30 9.75 12.30
C ARG A 473 -10.04 8.42 12.98
N LEU A 474 -10.43 8.28 14.23
CA LEU A 474 -10.44 6.99 14.93
C LEU A 474 -11.33 5.96 14.23
N GLN A 475 -12.23 6.43 13.36
CA GLN A 475 -13.25 5.60 12.72
C GLN A 475 -12.70 4.42 11.91
N ASP A 476 -11.54 4.55 11.27
CA ASP A 476 -10.92 3.46 10.51
C ASP A 476 -9.68 2.86 11.21
N THR A 477 -9.41 3.26 12.43
CA THR A 477 -8.30 2.74 13.24
C THR A 477 -8.69 1.41 13.88
N PHE A 478 -9.71 1.41 14.73
CA PHE A 478 -10.14 0.22 15.47
C PHE A 478 -11.26 -0.55 14.75
N ALA A 479 -12.16 0.17 14.11
CA ALA A 479 -13.30 -0.40 13.41
C ALA A 479 -13.28 0.01 11.94
N ARG A 480 -13.45 -0.97 11.05
CA ARG A 480 -13.56 -0.68 9.63
C ARG A 480 -14.89 0.03 9.35
N MET A 481 -14.82 1.20 8.70
CA MET A 481 -16.01 1.92 8.28
C MET A 481 -16.57 1.39 6.96
N PRO A 482 -17.92 1.38 6.78
CA PRO A 482 -18.55 1.08 5.52
C PRO A 482 -18.08 2.07 4.42
N HIS A 483 -17.94 1.59 3.17
CA HIS A 483 -17.48 2.40 2.04
C HIS A 483 -18.34 3.64 1.72
N TRP A 484 -19.62 3.65 2.14
CA TRP A 484 -20.51 4.81 1.97
C TRP A 484 -20.32 5.89 3.02
N THR A 485 -19.54 5.63 4.07
CA THR A 485 -19.21 6.64 5.08
C THR A 485 -18.18 7.61 4.51
N PRO A 486 -18.39 8.94 4.60
CA PRO A 486 -17.42 9.90 4.10
C PRO A 486 -16.12 9.80 4.89
N GLN A 487 -15.09 9.28 4.26
CA GLN A 487 -13.74 9.23 4.83
C GLN A 487 -13.16 10.65 4.90
N ARG A 488 -12.75 11.07 6.08
CA ARG A 488 -12.03 12.32 6.28
C ARG A 488 -10.54 12.04 6.14
N ARG A 489 -9.90 12.59 5.11
CA ARG A 489 -8.46 12.46 4.92
C ARG A 489 -7.65 12.99 6.10
N PRO A 490 -6.51 12.35 6.44
CA PRO A 490 -5.62 12.84 7.47
C PRO A 490 -5.12 14.26 7.17
N ARG A 491 -5.38 15.24 8.05
CA ARG A 491 -4.87 16.61 7.89
C ARG A 491 -3.34 16.65 7.83
N LEU A 492 -2.67 15.73 8.49
CA LEU A 492 -1.22 15.62 8.51
C LEU A 492 -0.64 15.11 7.19
N LEU A 493 -1.42 14.34 6.40
CA LEU A 493 -0.98 13.79 5.12
C LEU A 493 -1.37 14.67 3.92
N ALA A 494 -2.38 15.52 4.05
CA ALA A 494 -2.86 16.36 2.96
C ALA A 494 -3.42 17.69 3.46
N PRO A 495 -2.60 18.66 3.90
CA PRO A 495 -3.06 19.93 4.45
C PRO A 495 -3.69 20.85 3.40
N ALA A 496 -3.34 20.74 2.12
CA ALA A 496 -3.72 21.68 1.08
C ALA A 496 -5.08 21.40 0.43
N TRP A 497 -5.60 20.18 0.48
CA TRP A 497 -6.81 19.82 -0.24
C TRP A 497 -8.04 19.76 0.67
N ARG A 498 -8.86 20.83 0.65
CA ARG A 498 -10.16 20.90 1.37
C ARG A 498 -11.33 20.28 0.60
N GLY A 499 -11.11 19.66 -0.55
CA GLY A 499 -12.16 19.03 -1.35
C GLY A 499 -12.79 17.84 -0.60
N ARG A 500 -14.13 17.85 -0.53
CA ARG A 500 -14.90 16.68 -0.08
C ARG A 500 -14.54 15.49 -0.99
N SER A 501 -14.02 14.41 -0.41
CA SER A 501 -13.99 13.13 -1.10
C SER A 501 -15.40 12.83 -1.60
N GLY A 502 -15.56 12.69 -2.88
CA GLY A 502 -16.74 12.33 -3.64
C GLY A 502 -18.13 12.61 -3.08
N ARG A 503 -19.12 12.76 -3.94
CA ARG A 503 -20.54 12.68 -3.57
C ARG A 503 -20.74 11.52 -2.60
N ARG A 504 -21.44 11.74 -1.48
CA ARG A 504 -21.89 10.67 -0.57
C ARG A 504 -22.38 9.50 -1.42
N ALA A 505 -21.69 8.39 -1.38
CA ALA A 505 -22.22 7.16 -1.92
C ALA A 505 -23.55 6.93 -1.19
N ARG A 506 -24.65 6.91 -1.93
CA ARG A 506 -25.97 6.75 -1.33
C ARG A 506 -25.99 5.37 -0.68
N LYS A 507 -26.37 5.33 0.59
CA LYS A 507 -26.66 4.04 1.26
C LYS A 507 -27.61 3.26 0.34
N PRO A 508 -27.35 2.00 -0.01
CA PRO A 508 -28.32 1.21 -0.77
C PRO A 508 -29.63 1.23 -0.01
N GLU A 509 -30.69 1.76 -0.63
CA GLU A 509 -32.02 1.69 -0.07
C GLU A 509 -32.43 0.21 -0.08
N PRO A 510 -32.97 -0.34 1.02
CA PRO A 510 -33.48 -1.69 1.01
C PRO A 510 -34.60 -1.78 -0.04
N THR A 511 -34.36 -2.55 -1.07
CA THR A 511 -35.40 -2.93 -2.04
C THR A 511 -36.41 -3.80 -1.30
N GLY A 512 -37.49 -3.18 -0.81
CA GLY A 512 -38.56 -3.90 -0.12
C GLY A 512 -39.12 -3.15 1.08
N ALA A 513 -39.57 -1.92 0.90
CA ALA A 513 -40.64 -1.42 1.78
C ALA A 513 -41.97 -2.04 1.27
N PRO A 514 -42.66 -2.84 2.06
CA PRO A 514 -44.01 -3.28 1.69
C PRO A 514 -44.95 -2.09 1.82
N GLY A 515 -45.33 -1.46 0.69
CA GLY A 515 -46.22 -0.30 0.75
C GLY A 515 -46.44 0.51 -0.53
N SER A 516 -46.17 -0.01 -1.71
CA SER A 516 -46.71 0.58 -2.95
C SER A 516 -47.48 -0.50 -3.72
N ASN A 517 -48.76 -0.56 -3.37
CA ASN A 517 -49.74 -1.42 -4.08
C ASN A 517 -49.97 -0.90 -5.50
N PRO A 518 -49.61 -1.63 -6.57
CA PRO A 518 -49.83 -1.14 -7.94
C PRO A 518 -51.29 -1.34 -8.41
N ARG A 519 -52.28 -1.30 -7.51
CA ARG A 519 -53.69 -1.52 -7.85
C ARG A 519 -54.56 -0.29 -7.99
N SER A 520 -54.03 0.91 -8.22
CA SER A 520 -54.88 2.11 -8.36
C SER A 520 -54.84 2.82 -9.73
N THR A 521 -54.25 2.24 -10.78
CA THR A 521 -54.23 2.90 -12.11
C THR A 521 -55.06 2.20 -13.20
N TRP A 522 -55.95 1.26 -12.85
CA TRP A 522 -56.86 0.59 -13.83
C TRP A 522 -58.35 0.95 -13.66
N ARG A 523 -58.70 2.17 -13.25
CA ARG A 523 -60.07 2.68 -13.29
C ARG A 523 -60.16 4.14 -13.74
N ALA A 524 -59.74 4.43 -14.95
CA ALA A 524 -60.14 5.65 -15.66
C ALA A 524 -59.87 5.49 -17.15
N ARG A 525 -60.49 4.52 -17.81
CA ARG A 525 -60.80 4.52 -19.25
C ARG A 525 -61.76 3.37 -19.52
N ALA A 526 -63.04 3.61 -19.30
CA ALA A 526 -64.17 3.04 -19.99
C ALA A 526 -65.28 4.06 -20.01
#